data_438c08ca5c067c36176ce24fa14d1e18
#
_entry.id   438c08ca5c067c36176ce24fa14d1e18
#
_cell.length_a   1.000
_cell.length_b   1.000
_cell.length_c   1.000
_cell.angle_alpha   90.00
_cell.angle_beta   90.00
_cell.angle_gamma   90.00
#
_symmetry.space_group_name_H-M   'P 1'
#
loop_
_entity.id
_entity.type
_entity.pdbx_description
1 polymer ?
#
loop_
_entity_poly.entity_id
_entity_poly.type
_entity_poly.pdbx_seq_one_letter_code
_entity_poly.pdbx_strand_id
1 'polypeptide(L)'
;RAARLAARSGAHTLIASGQEPQILMRLLNGENLGTWLQAEVSPMTARKRWIADQLRAKGDIVIDNGAVHALRQHGVSLLAAGVLSARGDFRRGDVVRCLDQNNEIVAQGLSNYGVAEVAAIKGLASGAYRQAIGYAAEEEVVHRDNLVLI
;
A
#
# COMPACT_ATOMS: atom_id res chain seq x y z
N ARG A 1 -16.81 0.30 -21.19
CA ARG A 1 -15.77 1.19 -20.63
C ARG A 1 -15.58 0.96 -19.13
N ALA A 2 -16.67 0.92 -18.34
CA ALA A 2 -16.62 0.68 -16.88
C ALA A 2 -15.94 -0.65 -16.52
N ALA A 3 -16.29 -1.75 -17.20
CA ALA A 3 -15.70 -3.08 -16.95
C ALA A 3 -14.18 -3.12 -17.19
N ARG A 4 -13.67 -2.39 -18.19
CA ARG A 4 -12.21 -2.29 -18.42
C ARG A 4 -11.51 -1.54 -17.28
N LEU A 5 -12.15 -0.52 -16.72
CA LEU A 5 -11.61 0.21 -15.57
C LEU A 5 -11.59 -0.69 -14.33
N ALA A 6 -12.68 -1.42 -14.08
CA ALA A 6 -12.77 -2.41 -13.02
C ALA A 6 -11.69 -3.51 -13.16
N ALA A 7 -11.52 -4.07 -14.35
CA ALA A 7 -10.50 -5.10 -14.61
C ALA A 7 -9.08 -4.62 -14.33
N ARG A 8 -8.74 -3.37 -14.67
CA ARG A 8 -7.45 -2.75 -14.34
C ARG A 8 -7.23 -2.55 -12.84
N SER A 9 -8.33 -2.37 -12.09
CA SER A 9 -8.32 -2.27 -10.62
C SER A 9 -8.36 -3.63 -9.92
N GLY A 10 -8.26 -4.73 -10.67
CA GLY A 10 -8.31 -6.09 -10.13
C GLY A 10 -9.70 -6.54 -9.69
N ALA A 11 -10.75 -5.84 -10.11
CA ALA A 11 -12.13 -6.19 -9.81
C ALA A 11 -12.79 -6.93 -10.97
N HIS A 12 -13.41 -8.07 -10.67
CA HIS A 12 -14.27 -8.76 -11.61
C HIS A 12 -15.55 -7.95 -11.85
N THR A 13 -16.15 -8.09 -13.03
CA THR A 13 -17.42 -7.45 -13.35
C THR A 13 -18.41 -8.49 -13.83
N LEU A 14 -19.61 -8.47 -13.25
CA LEU A 14 -20.72 -9.29 -13.70
C LEU A 14 -21.79 -8.38 -14.31
N ILE A 15 -22.21 -8.71 -15.53
CA ILE A 15 -23.30 -8.01 -16.21
C ILE A 15 -24.50 -8.94 -16.22
N ALA A 16 -25.59 -8.50 -15.59
CA ALA A 16 -26.84 -9.26 -15.52
C ALA A 16 -28.04 -8.36 -15.79
N SER A 17 -29.18 -8.96 -16.18
CA SER A 17 -30.41 -8.23 -16.41
C SER A 17 -31.03 -7.73 -15.11
N GLY A 18 -31.27 -6.42 -14.99
CA GLY A 18 -31.97 -5.83 -13.86
C GLY A 18 -33.49 -6.14 -13.82
N GLN A 19 -34.02 -6.80 -14.85
CA GLN A 19 -35.45 -7.20 -14.91
C GLN A 19 -35.68 -8.58 -14.26
N GLU A 20 -34.61 -9.35 -14.00
CA GLU A 20 -34.69 -10.65 -13.35
C GLU A 20 -35.03 -10.48 -11.86
N PRO A 21 -36.07 -11.18 -11.36
CA PRO A 21 -36.42 -11.12 -9.95
C PRO A 21 -35.26 -11.59 -9.05
N GLN A 22 -34.97 -10.84 -8.00
CA GLN A 22 -33.97 -11.17 -6.97
C GLN A 22 -32.56 -11.48 -7.54
N ILE A 23 -32.20 -10.88 -8.69
CA ILE A 23 -30.98 -11.18 -9.44
C ILE A 23 -29.72 -11.16 -8.55
N LEU A 24 -29.58 -10.18 -7.64
CA LEU A 24 -28.42 -10.08 -6.78
C LEU A 24 -28.32 -11.24 -5.79
N MET A 25 -29.43 -11.67 -5.19
CA MET A 25 -29.45 -12.81 -4.27
C MET A 25 -29.13 -14.12 -4.97
N ARG A 26 -29.67 -14.31 -6.18
CA ARG A 26 -29.42 -15.50 -7.01
C ARG A 26 -27.95 -15.60 -7.41
N LEU A 27 -27.34 -14.47 -7.77
CA LEU A 27 -25.91 -14.38 -8.08
C LEU A 27 -25.05 -14.66 -6.86
N LEU A 28 -25.39 -14.12 -5.67
CA LEU A 28 -24.69 -14.40 -4.42
C LEU A 28 -24.80 -15.88 -4.00
N ASN A 29 -25.91 -16.54 -4.35
CA ASN A 29 -26.08 -17.98 -4.14
C ASN A 29 -25.36 -18.85 -5.18
N GLY A 30 -24.59 -18.25 -6.10
CA GLY A 30 -23.77 -18.97 -7.08
C GLY A 30 -24.50 -19.38 -8.35
N GLU A 31 -25.68 -18.82 -8.65
CA GLU A 31 -26.35 -19.07 -9.93
C GLU A 31 -25.54 -18.47 -11.08
N ASN A 32 -25.39 -19.22 -12.16
CA ASN A 32 -24.71 -18.77 -13.38
C ASN A 32 -25.65 -17.91 -14.25
N LEU A 33 -25.78 -16.66 -13.89
CA LEU A 33 -26.63 -15.69 -14.58
C LEU A 33 -25.79 -14.53 -15.10
N GLY A 34 -26.05 -14.11 -16.34
CA GLY A 34 -25.38 -12.96 -16.97
C GLY A 34 -24.01 -13.29 -17.56
N THR A 35 -23.18 -12.27 -17.71
CA THR A 35 -21.83 -12.34 -18.31
C THR A 35 -20.77 -11.99 -17.27
N TRP A 36 -19.88 -12.91 -16.99
CA TRP A 36 -18.75 -12.72 -16.11
C TRP A 36 -17.54 -12.21 -16.90
N LEU A 37 -17.03 -11.05 -16.50
CA LEU A 37 -15.81 -10.45 -17.02
C LEU A 37 -14.72 -10.53 -15.95
N GLN A 38 -13.76 -11.38 -16.19
CA GLN A 38 -12.67 -11.62 -15.25
C GLN A 38 -11.66 -10.46 -15.27
N ALA A 39 -11.14 -10.10 -14.09
CA ALA A 39 -10.04 -9.15 -14.00
C ALA A 39 -8.76 -9.74 -14.56
N GLU A 40 -7.97 -8.93 -15.27
CA GLU A 40 -6.70 -9.35 -15.89
C GLU A 40 -5.56 -9.42 -14.89
N VAL A 41 -5.69 -8.69 -13.76
CA VAL A 41 -4.66 -8.60 -12.71
C VAL A 41 -5.28 -8.82 -11.34
N SER A 42 -4.47 -9.29 -10.39
CA SER A 42 -4.92 -9.40 -9.01
C SER A 42 -5.16 -8.02 -8.38
N PRO A 43 -6.06 -7.88 -7.39
CA PRO A 43 -6.27 -6.64 -6.67
C PRO A 43 -4.98 -6.06 -6.07
N MET A 44 -4.08 -6.92 -5.59
CA MET A 44 -2.78 -6.54 -5.04
C MET A 44 -1.87 -5.90 -6.11
N THR A 45 -1.78 -6.50 -7.29
CA THR A 45 -0.99 -5.96 -8.41
C THR A 45 -1.55 -4.61 -8.88
N ALA A 46 -2.87 -4.48 -8.97
CA ALA A 46 -3.53 -3.23 -9.33
C ALA A 46 -3.27 -2.13 -8.30
N ARG A 47 -3.32 -2.46 -7.00
CA ARG A 47 -3.02 -1.53 -5.91
C ARG A 47 -1.56 -1.04 -5.96
N LYS A 48 -0.61 -1.95 -6.17
CA LYS A 48 0.80 -1.58 -6.30
C LYS A 48 1.07 -0.68 -7.49
N ARG A 49 0.46 -0.95 -8.64
CA ARG A 49 0.53 -0.07 -9.82
C ARG A 49 -0.06 1.32 -9.54
N TRP A 50 -1.19 1.38 -8.86
CA TRP A 50 -1.80 2.66 -8.48
C TRP A 50 -0.91 3.48 -7.56
N ILE A 51 -0.25 2.86 -6.57
CA ILE A 51 0.72 3.52 -5.70
C ILE A 51 1.90 4.06 -6.52
N ALA A 52 2.43 3.25 -7.45
CA ALA A 52 3.59 3.64 -8.26
C ALA A 52 3.29 4.78 -9.25
N ASP A 53 2.12 4.73 -9.92
CA ASP A 53 1.86 5.55 -11.11
C ASP A 53 0.99 6.77 -10.85
N GLN A 54 0.08 6.70 -9.89
CA GLN A 54 -1.04 7.65 -9.77
C GLN A 54 -0.90 8.62 -8.60
N LEU A 55 -0.06 8.33 -7.62
CA LEU A 55 0.01 9.11 -6.39
C LEU A 55 1.31 9.91 -6.30
N ARG A 56 1.16 11.21 -6.09
CA ARG A 56 2.29 12.08 -5.75
C ARG A 56 2.72 11.81 -4.31
N ALA A 57 4.00 11.51 -4.11
CA ALA A 57 4.56 11.42 -2.78
C ALA A 57 4.52 12.78 -2.07
N LYS A 58 4.08 12.79 -0.81
CA LYS A 58 4.00 13.98 0.04
C LYS A 58 5.23 14.15 0.94
N GLY A 59 6.11 13.16 0.95
CA GLY A 59 7.35 13.22 1.72
C GLY A 59 8.27 12.06 1.42
N ASP A 60 9.43 12.12 2.07
CA ASP A 60 10.52 11.17 1.93
C ASP A 60 10.89 10.57 3.29
N ILE A 61 11.22 9.30 3.28
CA ILE A 61 11.77 8.55 4.40
C ILE A 61 13.14 8.05 3.96
N VAL A 62 14.22 8.53 4.58
CA VAL A 62 15.58 8.05 4.33
C VAL A 62 15.80 6.80 5.16
N ILE A 63 16.29 5.73 4.54
CA ILE A 63 16.49 4.42 5.15
C ILE A 63 17.95 3.99 5.10
N ASP A 64 18.34 3.13 6.02
CA ASP A 64 19.69 2.58 6.09
C ASP A 64 19.92 1.46 5.05
N ASN A 65 21.17 1.05 4.87
CA ASN A 65 21.54 0.02 3.91
C ASN A 65 20.94 -1.35 4.24
N GLY A 66 20.72 -1.65 5.52
CA GLY A 66 20.07 -2.88 5.97
C GLY A 66 18.62 -2.95 5.51
N ALA A 67 17.88 -1.84 5.68
CA ALA A 67 16.51 -1.71 5.20
C ALA A 67 16.44 -1.75 3.67
N VAL A 68 17.35 -1.07 2.95
CA VAL A 68 17.45 -1.15 1.48
C VAL A 68 17.60 -2.60 1.03
N HIS A 69 18.54 -3.34 1.64
CA HIS A 69 18.78 -4.74 1.31
C HIS A 69 17.55 -5.60 1.60
N ALA A 70 16.94 -5.44 2.78
CA ALA A 70 15.77 -6.20 3.19
C ALA A 70 14.56 -5.97 2.24
N LEU A 71 14.30 -4.72 1.86
CA LEU A 71 13.24 -4.38 0.93
C LEU A 71 13.47 -5.02 -0.45
N ARG A 72 14.69 -4.90 -1.00
CA ARG A 72 15.02 -5.39 -2.35
C ARG A 72 15.09 -6.92 -2.43
N GLN A 73 15.65 -7.58 -1.43
CA GLN A 73 15.91 -9.02 -1.50
C GLN A 73 14.78 -9.87 -0.91
N HIS A 74 14.08 -9.37 0.09
CA HIS A 74 13.10 -10.17 0.82
C HIS A 74 11.66 -9.69 0.70
N GLY A 75 11.42 -8.52 0.07
CA GLY A 75 10.08 -7.98 -0.13
C GLY A 75 9.30 -7.78 1.19
N VAL A 76 10.01 -7.41 2.26
CA VAL A 76 9.44 -7.20 3.61
C VAL A 76 8.88 -5.79 3.78
N SER A 77 8.19 -5.56 4.90
CA SER A 77 7.73 -4.24 5.32
C SER A 77 8.89 -3.35 5.79
N LEU A 78 8.75 -2.02 5.66
CA LEU A 78 9.69 -1.07 6.24
C LEU A 78 9.36 -0.87 7.72
N LEU A 79 10.30 -1.22 8.59
CA LEU A 79 10.25 -0.98 10.03
C LEU A 79 10.95 0.33 10.39
N ALA A 80 10.56 0.95 11.51
CA ALA A 80 11.20 2.18 11.98
C ALA A 80 12.68 1.98 12.38
N ALA A 81 13.07 0.76 12.73
CA ALA A 81 14.47 0.40 13.02
C ALA A 81 15.42 0.73 11.85
N GLY A 82 14.94 0.61 10.60
CA GLY A 82 15.71 0.94 9.39
C GLY A 82 15.55 2.39 8.93
N VAL A 83 14.79 3.24 9.65
CA VAL A 83 14.56 4.64 9.28
C VAL A 83 15.62 5.54 9.90
N LEU A 84 16.26 6.35 9.08
CA LEU A 84 17.26 7.36 9.50
C LEU A 84 16.63 8.74 9.68
N SER A 85 15.77 9.15 8.76
CA SER A 85 15.05 10.43 8.83
C SER A 85 13.76 10.42 8.04
N ALA A 86 12.85 11.36 8.35
CA ALA A 86 11.64 11.61 7.59
C ALA A 86 11.50 13.11 7.34
N ARG A 87 11.00 13.50 6.14
CA ARG A 87 10.81 14.88 5.73
C ARG A 87 9.59 15.05 4.83
N GLY A 88 9.03 16.25 4.77
CA GLY A 88 7.84 16.58 4.01
C GLY A 88 6.63 16.83 4.90
N ASP A 89 5.44 16.83 4.31
CA ASP A 89 4.16 17.00 5.03
C ASP A 89 3.24 15.85 4.67
N PHE A 90 3.44 14.72 5.32
CA PHE A 90 2.62 13.52 5.13
C PHE A 90 1.99 13.05 6.43
N ARG A 91 0.83 12.42 6.30
CA ARG A 91 0.04 11.80 7.36
C ARG A 91 -0.12 10.31 7.10
N ARG A 92 -0.69 9.59 8.04
CA ARG A 92 -1.09 8.20 7.84
C ARG A 92 -1.96 8.05 6.57
N GLY A 93 -1.61 7.09 5.72
CA GLY A 93 -2.27 6.80 4.44
C GLY A 93 -1.76 7.63 3.26
N ASP A 94 -0.88 8.60 3.47
CA ASP A 94 -0.24 9.33 2.39
C ASP A 94 0.91 8.53 1.78
N VAL A 95 1.19 8.83 0.50
CA VAL A 95 2.31 8.21 -0.21
C VAL A 95 3.61 8.89 0.16
N VAL A 96 4.62 8.08 0.46
CA VAL A 96 5.99 8.51 0.74
C VAL A 96 6.97 7.76 -0.15
N ARG A 97 8.11 8.38 -0.45
CA ARG A 97 9.26 7.71 -1.08
C ARG A 97 10.22 7.22 0.01
N CYS A 98 10.72 6.03 -0.15
CA CYS A 98 11.84 5.51 0.63
C CYS A 98 13.12 5.75 -0.16
N LEU A 99 14.03 6.53 0.40
CA LEU A 99 15.30 6.91 -0.22
C LEU A 99 16.44 6.21 0.50
N ASP A 100 17.47 5.85 -0.23
CA ASP A 100 18.74 5.43 0.37
C ASP A 100 19.54 6.65 0.89
N GLN A 101 20.73 6.41 1.43
CA GLN A 101 21.61 7.45 1.97
C GLN A 101 22.18 8.37 0.89
N ASN A 102 22.11 7.98 -0.39
CA ASN A 102 22.51 8.79 -1.56
C ASN A 102 21.35 9.61 -2.12
N ASN A 103 20.15 9.54 -1.48
CA ASN A 103 18.90 10.13 -1.94
C ASN A 103 18.34 9.49 -3.23
N GLU A 104 18.74 8.27 -3.56
CA GLU A 104 18.14 7.50 -4.65
C GLU A 104 16.84 6.85 -4.18
N ILE A 105 15.81 6.83 -5.04
CA ILE A 105 14.53 6.23 -4.73
C ILE A 105 14.66 4.71 -4.75
N VAL A 106 14.39 4.07 -3.62
CA VAL A 106 14.39 2.60 -3.47
C VAL A 106 13.00 2.04 -3.63
N ALA A 107 12.02 2.72 -3.03
CA ALA A 107 10.63 2.28 -3.02
C ALA A 107 9.67 3.46 -2.82
N GLN A 108 8.40 3.22 -3.07
CA GLN A 108 7.30 4.14 -2.79
C GLN A 108 6.16 3.36 -2.10
N GLY A 109 5.50 3.98 -1.13
CA GLY A 109 4.44 3.26 -0.40
C GLY A 109 3.55 4.15 0.44
N LEU A 110 2.50 3.57 1.03
CA LEU A 110 1.59 4.25 1.94
C LEU A 110 2.15 4.19 3.36
N SER A 111 2.35 5.37 3.98
CA SER A 111 2.84 5.44 5.36
C SER A 111 1.74 5.09 6.36
N ASN A 112 2.07 4.29 7.36
CA ASN A 112 1.18 3.99 8.49
C ASN A 112 1.23 5.06 9.58
N TYR A 113 2.18 6.01 9.49
CA TYR A 113 2.41 7.07 10.47
C TYR A 113 2.62 8.41 9.78
N GLY A 114 2.34 9.51 10.46
CA GLY A 114 2.67 10.86 10.00
C GLY A 114 4.15 11.18 10.16
N VAL A 115 4.61 12.25 9.49
CA VAL A 115 6.03 12.64 9.48
C VAL A 115 6.62 12.84 10.90
N ALA A 116 5.88 13.50 11.80
CA ALA A 116 6.31 13.72 13.18
C ALA A 116 6.42 12.41 13.99
N GLU A 117 5.50 11.48 13.76
CA GLU A 117 5.48 10.17 14.38
C GLU A 117 6.65 9.30 13.89
N VAL A 118 6.86 9.26 12.56
CA VAL A 118 8.02 8.56 11.98
C VAL A 118 9.33 9.11 12.54
N ALA A 119 9.44 10.44 12.68
CA ALA A 119 10.61 11.08 13.28
C ALA A 119 10.82 10.70 14.76
N ALA A 120 9.74 10.49 15.50
CA ALA A 120 9.79 10.08 16.92
C ALA A 120 10.14 8.59 17.11
N ILE A 121 9.68 7.71 16.20
CA ILE A 121 9.90 6.25 16.31
C ILE A 121 11.12 5.75 15.54
N LYS A 122 11.76 6.57 14.69
CA LYS A 122 12.92 6.17 13.89
C LYS A 122 14.00 5.48 14.70
N GLY A 123 14.54 4.42 14.19
CA GLY A 123 15.57 3.61 14.86
C GLY A 123 15.06 2.72 16.00
N LEU A 124 13.77 2.80 16.35
CA LEU A 124 13.20 2.00 17.43
C LEU A 124 12.70 0.65 16.93
N ALA A 125 12.75 -0.35 17.80
CA ALA A 125 12.00 -1.59 17.60
C ALA A 125 10.50 -1.36 17.77
N SER A 126 9.65 -2.14 17.05
CA SER A 126 8.19 -1.94 17.03
C SER A 126 7.53 -1.96 18.42
N GLY A 127 8.05 -2.75 19.36
CA GLY A 127 7.56 -2.80 20.74
C GLY A 127 7.72 -1.48 21.54
N ALA A 128 8.58 -0.56 21.07
CA ALA A 128 8.84 0.71 21.76
C ALA A 128 7.96 1.89 21.23
N TYR A 129 7.20 1.71 20.16
CA TYR A 129 6.43 2.80 19.54
C TYR A 129 5.41 3.41 20.50
N ARG A 130 4.73 2.58 21.31
CA ARG A 130 3.74 3.06 22.28
C ARG A 130 4.35 4.00 23.32
N GLN A 131 5.60 3.80 23.72
CA GLN A 131 6.30 4.70 24.64
C GLN A 131 6.67 6.02 23.96
N ALA A 132 7.03 6.00 22.68
CA ALA A 132 7.50 7.17 21.96
C ALA A 132 6.36 8.11 21.53
N ILE A 133 5.22 7.55 21.08
CA ILE A 133 4.11 8.33 20.49
C ILE A 133 2.75 8.11 21.16
N GLY A 134 2.70 7.38 22.28
CA GLY A 134 1.48 7.14 23.07
C GLY A 134 0.58 6.03 22.53
N TYR A 135 0.81 5.54 21.34
CA TYR A 135 0.08 4.42 20.73
C TYR A 135 0.97 3.62 19.76
N ALA A 136 0.51 2.43 19.39
CA ALA A 136 1.09 1.68 18.28
C ALA A 136 -0.09 1.14 17.44
N ALA A 137 -0.27 1.70 16.25
CA ALA A 137 -1.32 1.26 15.35
C ALA A 137 -0.87 0.05 14.52
N GLU A 138 0.38 0.10 14.04
CA GLU A 138 1.00 -0.91 13.19
C GLU A 138 2.45 -1.11 13.65
N GLU A 139 3.02 -2.26 13.35
CA GLU A 139 4.44 -2.53 13.63
C GLU A 139 5.37 -1.94 12.56
N GLU A 140 4.83 -1.69 11.37
CA GLU A 140 5.57 -1.22 10.21
C GLU A 140 5.29 0.26 9.93
N VAL A 141 6.30 0.97 9.48
CA VAL A 141 6.17 2.33 8.92
C VAL A 141 5.49 2.27 7.56
N VAL A 142 5.87 1.30 6.72
CA VAL A 142 5.19 1.00 5.45
C VAL A 142 5.04 -0.51 5.31
N HIS A 143 3.81 -1.00 5.20
CA HIS A 143 3.53 -2.42 5.02
C HIS A 143 3.92 -2.87 3.60
N ARG A 144 4.48 -4.08 3.46
CA ARG A 144 4.95 -4.65 2.17
C ARG A 144 3.88 -4.67 1.08
N ASP A 145 2.61 -4.86 1.44
CA ASP A 145 1.51 -4.90 0.49
C ASP A 145 1.16 -3.51 -0.07
N ASN A 146 1.59 -2.46 0.63
CA ASN A 146 1.44 -1.05 0.27
C ASN A 146 2.75 -0.42 -0.19
N LEU A 147 3.78 -1.23 -0.50
CA LEU A 147 5.11 -0.79 -0.88
C LEU A 147 5.46 -1.35 -2.26
N VAL A 148 6.04 -0.51 -3.11
CA VAL A 148 6.48 -0.85 -4.47
C VAL A 148 7.94 -0.46 -4.61
N LEU A 149 8.78 -1.39 -5.04
CA LEU A 149 10.18 -1.12 -5.40
C LEU A 149 10.24 -0.32 -6.72
N ILE A 150 11.17 0.60 -6.81
CA ILE A 150 11.41 1.46 -7.97
C ILE A 150 12.77 1.13 -8.57
#